data_40561313ac288dbcf524a9bf617a41df
#
_entry.id   40561313ac288dbcf524a9bf617a41df
#
_cell.length_a   1.000
_cell.length_b   1.000
_cell.length_c   1.000
_cell.angle_alpha   90.00
_cell.angle_beta   90.00
_cell.angle_gamma   90.00
#
_symmetry.space_group_name_H-M   'P 1'
#
loop_
_entity.id
_entity.type
_entity.pdbx_description
1 polymer ?
#
loop_
_entity_poly.entity_id
_entity_poly.type
_entity_poly.pdbx_seq_one_letter_code
_entity_poly.pdbx_strand_id
1 'polypeptide(L)'
;MDTRESLILDATDINFCLYDWLDAESLTGFDRFAEHSRETFDGLLDLSRQLAEDLFAPHNRTGDLNEPMLVDGKVQLIDEVKPALDAFAEAGLLSATMDGKHGGFRLPALIYRAAFLWFQAANLGTVSYALLTTGAANLISTHATEELQQKFLPPMLDGRWSGTMNLSEPGTGSALGDLTTSATKQDDGTYRVRGDKMWISGGDQEVTENIVHLVLARTGGPGVQGLSLFIVPKWLENPGEPGSFTKRNGVSLVGINHKMGYRGTVNTALNYDDAVGYLIGEEGKGLFYMFHMMNEARIGVGAGATALGVTGFLHSRDYARGRIQGRPLDAKDPKTPAVPIIRHADVRRMLLEQKAYAEGAVAVVLYTAKVLDESVAASSPEEREAAHLLLEVLTPVAKSWPSQWCLEGNSLAIQVLGGSGYTRDHPVEQFYRDNRLNPIHEGTHGIQGIDLLGRKVLLSGGSGFRDLLGRITATCDALADSHPELADPLRSRATRLAEVTATVWEDKDAGTALANATMYLEAAGDIVVAWLLADQVRALGERNGTGESADSFAESKLLTASFFIDHLLPRADARLDLVASKDRRLHDLDDSLI
;
A
#
# COMPACT_ATOMS: atom_id res chain seq x y z
N MET A 1 25.97 -20.82 1.15
CA MET A 1 24.87 -19.86 1.33
C MET A 1 24.79 -19.55 2.81
N ASP A 2 24.82 -18.29 3.18
CA ASP A 2 24.71 -17.85 4.58
C ASP A 2 23.28 -18.22 5.05
N THR A 3 23.17 -19.08 6.07
CA THR A 3 21.91 -19.62 6.58
C THR A 3 21.16 -18.66 7.50
N ARG A 4 21.54 -17.37 7.51
CA ARG A 4 20.82 -16.37 8.30
C ARG A 4 19.48 -16.06 7.67
N GLU A 5 18.44 -16.05 8.51
CA GLU A 5 17.12 -15.53 8.12
C GLU A 5 17.27 -14.09 7.60
N SER A 6 16.61 -13.74 6.48
CA SER A 6 16.55 -12.35 6.01
C SER A 6 15.87 -11.48 7.05
N LEU A 7 16.40 -10.27 7.28
CA LEU A 7 15.76 -9.27 8.13
C LEU A 7 14.88 -8.28 7.31
N ILE A 8 14.70 -8.56 6.02
CA ILE A 8 13.88 -7.73 5.12
C ILE A 8 12.45 -8.26 5.07
N LEU A 9 12.27 -9.51 4.61
CA LEU A 9 10.98 -10.21 4.59
C LEU A 9 11.17 -11.69 4.98
N ASP A 10 10.08 -12.32 5.40
CA ASP A 10 10.02 -13.76 5.66
C ASP A 10 9.53 -14.49 4.40
N ALA A 11 10.49 -15.08 3.66
CA ALA A 11 10.19 -15.81 2.43
C ALA A 11 9.29 -17.04 2.69
N THR A 12 9.39 -17.68 3.86
CA THR A 12 8.57 -18.83 4.21
C THR A 12 7.11 -18.44 4.35
N ASP A 13 6.85 -17.31 5.01
CA ASP A 13 5.50 -16.78 5.18
C ASP A 13 4.88 -16.32 3.85
N ILE A 14 5.66 -15.63 3.01
CA ILE A 14 5.21 -15.22 1.67
C ILE A 14 4.88 -16.43 0.81
N ASN A 15 5.74 -17.45 0.76
CA ASN A 15 5.49 -18.67 -0.02
C ASN A 15 4.24 -19.42 0.46
N PHE A 16 4.06 -19.55 1.78
CA PHE A 16 2.84 -20.11 2.34
C PHE A 16 1.60 -19.31 1.90
N CYS A 17 1.65 -17.98 2.01
CA CYS A 17 0.53 -17.13 1.59
C CYS A 17 0.21 -17.30 0.11
N LEU A 18 1.21 -17.38 -0.77
CA LEU A 18 0.99 -17.50 -2.20
C LEU A 18 0.45 -18.88 -2.61
N TYR A 19 1.05 -19.94 -2.12
CA TYR A 19 0.83 -21.28 -2.70
C TYR A 19 -0.08 -22.16 -1.85
N ASP A 20 0.14 -22.18 -0.53
CA ASP A 20 -0.63 -23.07 0.34
C ASP A 20 -1.99 -22.45 0.73
N TRP A 21 -2.06 -21.12 0.84
CA TRP A 21 -3.27 -20.42 1.26
C TRP A 21 -4.06 -19.82 0.09
N LEU A 22 -3.43 -19.01 -0.75
CA LEU A 22 -4.11 -18.30 -1.84
C LEU A 22 -4.15 -19.08 -3.15
N ASP A 23 -3.47 -20.23 -3.24
CA ASP A 23 -3.41 -21.05 -4.45
C ASP A 23 -3.10 -20.23 -5.72
N ALA A 24 -1.95 -19.53 -5.69
CA ALA A 24 -1.53 -18.65 -6.78
C ALA A 24 -1.43 -19.39 -8.13
N GLU A 25 -1.19 -20.71 -8.11
CA GLU A 25 -1.12 -21.52 -9.32
C GLU A 25 -2.47 -21.61 -10.04
N SER A 26 -3.59 -21.54 -9.30
CA SER A 26 -4.93 -21.55 -9.89
C SER A 26 -5.18 -20.36 -10.82
N LEU A 27 -4.46 -19.24 -10.63
CA LEU A 27 -4.57 -18.07 -11.52
C LEU A 27 -4.15 -18.38 -12.95
N THR A 28 -3.27 -19.37 -13.17
CA THR A 28 -2.86 -19.79 -14.51
C THR A 28 -3.99 -20.47 -15.31
N GLY A 29 -5.08 -20.84 -14.65
CA GLY A 29 -6.31 -21.30 -15.28
C GLY A 29 -7.11 -20.22 -15.98
N PHE A 30 -6.84 -18.93 -15.72
CA PHE A 30 -7.44 -17.84 -16.47
C PHE A 30 -6.67 -17.56 -17.77
N ASP A 31 -7.38 -17.36 -18.89
CA ASP A 31 -6.78 -17.10 -20.20
C ASP A 31 -5.73 -15.99 -20.19
N ARG A 32 -5.94 -14.95 -19.35
CA ARG A 32 -5.01 -13.82 -19.21
C ARG A 32 -3.64 -14.25 -18.70
N PHE A 33 -3.57 -15.28 -17.87
CA PHE A 33 -2.37 -15.71 -17.14
C PHE A 33 -1.88 -17.09 -17.57
N ALA A 34 -2.48 -17.68 -18.60
CA ALA A 34 -2.19 -19.06 -19.05
C ALA A 34 -0.76 -19.32 -19.54
N GLU A 35 0.00 -18.25 -19.84
CA GLU A 35 1.42 -18.36 -20.25
C GLU A 35 2.37 -18.52 -19.05
N HIS A 36 1.88 -18.37 -17.81
CA HIS A 36 2.67 -18.49 -16.59
C HIS A 36 2.62 -19.89 -15.99
N SER A 37 3.57 -20.15 -15.13
CA SER A 37 3.69 -21.36 -14.31
C SER A 37 4.26 -21.01 -12.94
N ARG A 38 4.22 -21.96 -12.02
CA ARG A 38 4.91 -21.83 -10.74
C ARG A 38 6.40 -21.49 -10.91
N GLU A 39 7.08 -22.14 -11.85
CA GLU A 39 8.49 -21.89 -12.12
C GLU A 39 8.74 -20.43 -12.54
N THR A 40 7.86 -19.84 -13.38
CA THR A 40 7.97 -18.42 -13.76
C THR A 40 7.72 -17.51 -12.57
N PHE A 41 6.80 -17.84 -11.67
CA PHE A 41 6.52 -17.09 -10.46
C PHE A 41 7.71 -17.13 -9.50
N ASP A 42 8.22 -18.33 -9.19
CA ASP A 42 9.36 -18.53 -8.30
C ASP A 42 10.61 -17.81 -8.84
N GLY A 43 10.89 -17.91 -10.14
CA GLY A 43 12.02 -17.22 -10.78
C GLY A 43 11.95 -15.70 -10.63
N LEU A 44 10.75 -15.10 -10.76
CA LEU A 44 10.56 -13.66 -10.57
C LEU A 44 10.69 -13.24 -9.09
N LEU A 45 10.13 -14.03 -8.18
CA LEU A 45 10.23 -13.78 -6.73
C LEU A 45 11.69 -13.83 -6.25
N ASP A 46 12.45 -14.84 -6.72
CA ASP A 46 13.87 -14.98 -6.40
C ASP A 46 14.70 -13.81 -6.96
N LEU A 47 14.47 -13.45 -8.23
CA LEU A 47 15.13 -12.29 -8.84
C LEU A 47 14.82 -11.00 -8.07
N SER A 48 13.55 -10.78 -7.72
CA SER A 48 13.12 -9.60 -6.98
C SER A 48 13.76 -9.53 -5.59
N ARG A 49 13.81 -10.66 -4.89
CA ARG A 49 14.51 -10.76 -3.62
C ARG A 49 15.99 -10.42 -3.77
N GLN A 50 16.68 -11.02 -4.74
CA GLN A 50 18.09 -10.76 -4.98
C GLN A 50 18.37 -9.29 -5.28
N LEU A 51 17.62 -8.68 -6.20
CA LEU A 51 17.79 -7.26 -6.54
C LEU A 51 17.51 -6.35 -5.32
N ALA A 52 16.49 -6.67 -4.53
CA ALA A 52 16.15 -5.91 -3.33
C ALA A 52 17.27 -5.99 -2.27
N GLU A 53 17.80 -7.19 -2.01
CA GLU A 53 18.87 -7.42 -1.03
C GLU A 53 20.21 -6.83 -1.50
N ASP A 54 20.56 -6.95 -2.78
CA ASP A 54 21.88 -6.56 -3.31
C ASP A 54 21.97 -5.06 -3.69
N LEU A 55 20.87 -4.48 -4.18
CA LEU A 55 20.91 -3.11 -4.75
C LEU A 55 20.09 -2.09 -3.97
N PHE A 56 18.99 -2.46 -3.32
CA PHE A 56 18.12 -1.51 -2.62
C PHE A 56 18.43 -1.41 -1.12
N ALA A 57 18.58 -2.53 -0.43
CA ALA A 57 18.83 -2.55 1.00
C ALA A 57 20.14 -1.83 1.41
N PRO A 58 21.27 -1.98 0.68
CA PRO A 58 22.55 -1.41 1.11
C PRO A 58 22.55 0.11 1.27
N HIS A 59 21.74 0.82 0.47
CA HIS A 59 21.71 2.29 0.52
C HIS A 59 20.49 2.89 1.23
N ASN A 60 19.61 2.07 1.84
CA ASN A 60 18.42 2.57 2.55
C ASN A 60 18.79 3.57 3.66
N ARG A 61 19.78 3.20 4.47
CA ARG A 61 20.27 4.07 5.55
C ARG A 61 20.98 5.31 5.02
N THR A 62 21.79 5.14 3.98
CA THR A 62 22.51 6.27 3.34
C THR A 62 21.52 7.28 2.78
N GLY A 63 20.43 6.83 2.13
CA GLY A 63 19.38 7.70 1.60
C GLY A 63 18.60 8.46 2.67
N ASP A 64 18.39 7.87 3.85
CA ASP A 64 17.74 8.57 4.99
C ASP A 64 18.67 9.64 5.59
N LEU A 65 19.96 9.36 5.70
CA LEU A 65 20.94 10.30 6.26
C LEU A 65 21.32 11.43 5.30
N ASN A 66 21.26 11.18 4.00
CA ASN A 66 21.58 12.13 2.94
C ASN A 66 20.33 12.38 2.08
N GLU A 67 19.36 13.05 2.69
CA GLU A 67 18.11 13.39 1.99
C GLU A 67 18.38 14.24 0.72
N PRO A 68 17.46 14.19 -0.28
CA PRO A 68 17.60 15.00 -1.50
C PRO A 68 17.82 16.47 -1.20
N MET A 69 18.74 17.08 -1.91
CA MET A 69 19.13 18.49 -1.75
C MET A 69 18.96 19.27 -3.06
N LEU A 70 18.56 20.52 -2.95
CA LEU A 70 18.50 21.44 -4.10
C LEU A 70 19.84 22.18 -4.20
N VAL A 71 20.62 21.85 -5.23
CA VAL A 71 21.94 22.46 -5.51
C VAL A 71 21.94 23.00 -6.93
N ASP A 72 22.24 24.28 -7.09
CA ASP A 72 22.28 24.97 -8.39
C ASP A 72 21.03 24.77 -9.25
N GLY A 73 19.85 24.75 -8.60
CA GLY A 73 18.56 24.58 -9.24
C GLY A 73 18.22 23.13 -9.67
N LYS A 74 19.03 22.15 -9.28
CA LYS A 74 18.83 20.72 -9.55
C LYS A 74 18.70 19.94 -8.25
N VAL A 75 17.85 18.92 -8.28
CA VAL A 75 17.72 17.98 -7.16
C VAL A 75 18.84 16.94 -7.25
N GLN A 76 19.68 16.92 -6.23
CA GLN A 76 20.71 15.90 -6.07
C GLN A 76 20.21 14.78 -5.17
N LEU A 77 20.35 13.56 -5.63
CA LEU A 77 20.12 12.30 -4.90
C LEU A 77 21.47 11.59 -4.68
N ILE A 78 21.50 10.61 -3.82
CA ILE A 78 22.67 9.73 -3.69
C ILE A 78 22.87 8.89 -4.96
N ASP A 79 24.10 8.54 -5.28
CA ASP A 79 24.48 7.91 -6.55
C ASP A 79 23.89 6.49 -6.73
N GLU A 80 23.58 5.81 -5.63
CA GLU A 80 23.07 4.44 -5.62
C GLU A 80 21.63 4.31 -6.12
N VAL A 81 20.85 5.40 -6.12
CA VAL A 81 19.43 5.39 -6.53
C VAL A 81 19.28 5.00 -7.99
N LYS A 82 20.09 5.60 -8.89
CA LYS A 82 19.95 5.35 -10.33
C LYS A 82 20.26 3.89 -10.71
N PRO A 83 21.39 3.27 -10.30
CA PRO A 83 21.68 1.87 -10.61
C PRO A 83 20.61 0.90 -10.10
N ALA A 84 20.01 1.17 -8.93
CA ALA A 84 18.95 0.34 -8.39
C ALA A 84 17.67 0.42 -9.24
N LEU A 85 17.28 1.62 -9.69
CA LEU A 85 16.11 1.82 -10.55
C LEU A 85 16.35 1.29 -11.97
N ASP A 86 17.56 1.45 -12.52
CA ASP A 86 17.94 0.88 -13.82
C ASP A 86 17.81 -0.66 -13.79
N ALA A 87 18.34 -1.33 -12.75
CA ALA A 87 18.22 -2.79 -12.59
C ALA A 87 16.77 -3.26 -12.44
N PHE A 88 15.93 -2.48 -11.74
CA PHE A 88 14.49 -2.75 -11.64
C PHE A 88 13.80 -2.69 -13.01
N ALA A 89 14.15 -1.69 -13.83
CA ALA A 89 13.62 -1.52 -15.18
C ALA A 89 14.13 -2.62 -16.13
N GLU A 90 15.43 -2.94 -16.10
CA GLU A 90 16.06 -4.00 -16.90
C GLU A 90 15.47 -5.40 -16.60
N ALA A 91 15.05 -5.63 -15.36
CA ALA A 91 14.29 -6.84 -14.97
C ALA A 91 12.85 -6.87 -15.52
N GLY A 92 12.40 -5.83 -16.25
CA GLY A 92 11.06 -5.73 -16.82
C GLY A 92 9.95 -5.48 -15.80
N LEU A 93 10.29 -5.10 -14.57
CA LEU A 93 9.34 -4.95 -13.47
C LEU A 93 8.43 -3.72 -13.61
N LEU A 94 8.81 -2.72 -14.40
CA LEU A 94 7.96 -1.55 -14.69
C LEU A 94 6.75 -1.89 -15.56
N SER A 95 6.85 -2.92 -16.41
CA SER A 95 5.79 -3.35 -17.32
C SER A 95 5.18 -4.71 -16.99
N ALA A 96 5.63 -5.36 -15.92
CA ALA A 96 5.36 -6.78 -15.65
C ALA A 96 3.87 -7.17 -15.71
N THR A 97 2.96 -6.35 -15.19
CA THR A 97 1.51 -6.61 -15.19
C THR A 97 0.79 -6.20 -16.47
N MET A 98 1.46 -5.47 -17.37
CA MET A 98 0.88 -4.94 -18.60
C MET A 98 0.76 -6.00 -19.70
N ASP A 99 -0.02 -5.68 -20.73
CA ASP A 99 -0.16 -6.52 -21.91
C ASP A 99 1.12 -6.54 -22.77
N GLY A 100 1.33 -7.65 -23.48
CA GLY A 100 2.50 -7.86 -24.35
C GLY A 100 2.71 -6.78 -25.41
N LYS A 101 1.64 -6.08 -25.87
CA LYS A 101 1.77 -4.91 -26.77
C LYS A 101 2.60 -3.76 -26.20
N HIS A 102 2.75 -3.70 -24.86
CA HIS A 102 3.57 -2.74 -24.14
C HIS A 102 4.85 -3.35 -23.56
N GLY A 103 5.24 -4.56 -24.01
CA GLY A 103 6.40 -5.28 -23.47
C GLY A 103 6.17 -5.90 -22.09
N GLY A 104 4.92 -5.97 -21.62
CA GLY A 104 4.55 -6.60 -20.35
C GLY A 104 4.37 -8.12 -20.47
N PHE A 105 4.34 -8.79 -19.33
CA PHE A 105 4.22 -10.25 -19.23
C PHE A 105 2.81 -10.69 -18.81
N ARG A 106 1.89 -9.76 -18.55
CA ARG A 106 0.59 -10.03 -17.92
C ARG A 106 0.74 -10.78 -16.60
N LEU A 107 1.74 -10.41 -15.83
CA LEU A 107 1.99 -11.05 -14.53
C LEU A 107 0.77 -10.83 -13.61
N PRO A 108 0.28 -11.86 -12.89
CA PRO A 108 -0.75 -11.66 -11.89
C PRO A 108 -0.35 -10.61 -10.85
N ALA A 109 -1.30 -9.76 -10.46
CA ALA A 109 -1.09 -8.72 -9.46
C ALA A 109 -0.67 -9.31 -8.10
N LEU A 110 -1.16 -10.50 -7.75
CA LEU A 110 -0.75 -11.24 -6.56
C LEU A 110 0.76 -11.48 -6.54
N ILE A 111 1.30 -12.02 -7.63
CA ILE A 111 2.74 -12.32 -7.75
C ILE A 111 3.56 -11.03 -7.79
N TYR A 112 3.13 -10.05 -8.59
CA TYR A 112 3.79 -8.75 -8.65
C TYR A 112 3.83 -8.07 -7.28
N ARG A 113 2.74 -8.13 -6.51
CA ARG A 113 2.68 -7.53 -5.17
C ARG A 113 3.64 -8.22 -4.19
N ALA A 114 3.70 -9.54 -4.20
CA ALA A 114 4.65 -10.30 -3.38
C ALA A 114 6.11 -9.97 -3.75
N ALA A 115 6.42 -9.87 -5.04
CA ALA A 115 7.73 -9.45 -5.53
C ALA A 115 8.06 -8.00 -5.11
N PHE A 116 7.10 -7.08 -5.24
CA PHE A 116 7.30 -5.67 -4.94
C PHE A 116 7.48 -5.40 -3.43
N LEU A 117 6.91 -6.24 -2.55
CA LEU A 117 7.12 -6.17 -1.10
C LEU A 117 8.60 -6.26 -0.73
N TRP A 118 9.42 -7.06 -1.45
CA TRP A 118 10.86 -7.15 -1.21
C TRP A 118 11.55 -5.79 -1.37
N PHE A 119 11.24 -5.07 -2.43
CA PHE A 119 11.81 -3.75 -2.69
C PHE A 119 11.32 -2.69 -1.68
N GLN A 120 10.03 -2.74 -1.31
CA GLN A 120 9.48 -1.84 -0.31
C GLN A 120 10.09 -2.06 1.08
N ALA A 121 10.34 -3.31 1.44
CA ALA A 121 10.99 -3.67 2.70
C ALA A 121 12.49 -3.31 2.70
N ALA A 122 13.16 -3.46 1.55
CA ALA A 122 14.56 -3.14 1.40
C ALA A 122 14.83 -1.63 1.42
N ASN A 123 14.06 -0.84 0.64
CA ASN A 123 14.25 0.60 0.53
C ASN A 123 13.01 1.29 -0.04
N LEU A 124 12.10 1.65 0.85
CA LEU A 124 10.84 2.28 0.48
C LEU A 124 11.05 3.63 -0.25
N GLY A 125 12.10 4.37 0.13
CA GLY A 125 12.43 5.66 -0.48
C GLY A 125 12.78 5.54 -1.97
N THR A 126 13.67 4.62 -2.32
CA THR A 126 14.12 4.43 -3.71
C THR A 126 13.04 3.78 -4.57
N VAL A 127 12.36 2.72 -4.10
CA VAL A 127 11.36 2.02 -4.92
C VAL A 127 10.12 2.85 -5.19
N SER A 128 9.88 3.92 -4.45
CA SER A 128 8.74 4.84 -4.68
C SER A 128 8.79 5.52 -6.05
N TYR A 129 9.96 5.75 -6.63
CA TYR A 129 10.07 6.25 -8.01
C TYR A 129 9.52 5.23 -9.03
N ALA A 130 9.82 3.95 -8.84
CA ALA A 130 9.28 2.87 -9.67
C ALA A 130 7.76 2.71 -9.47
N LEU A 131 7.27 2.76 -8.22
CA LEU A 131 5.83 2.68 -7.91
C LEU A 131 5.03 3.77 -8.62
N LEU A 132 5.49 5.02 -8.55
CA LEU A 132 4.84 6.15 -9.21
C LEU A 132 4.88 6.02 -10.73
N THR A 133 5.99 5.55 -11.27
CA THR A 133 6.15 5.34 -12.72
C THR A 133 5.23 4.25 -13.24
N THR A 134 5.17 3.09 -12.57
CA THR A 134 4.28 1.99 -12.91
C THR A 134 2.81 2.44 -12.88
N GLY A 135 2.39 3.12 -11.80
CA GLY A 135 1.01 3.62 -11.69
C GLY A 135 0.64 4.64 -12.77
N ALA A 136 1.56 5.57 -13.10
CA ALA A 136 1.34 6.52 -14.18
C ALA A 136 1.28 5.83 -15.56
N ALA A 137 2.14 4.86 -15.82
CA ALA A 137 2.15 4.09 -17.06
C ALA A 137 0.87 3.24 -17.21
N ASN A 138 0.40 2.58 -16.13
CA ASN A 138 -0.87 1.85 -16.12
C ASN A 138 -2.07 2.74 -16.47
N LEU A 139 -2.13 3.94 -15.90
CA LEU A 139 -3.18 4.90 -16.21
C LEU A 139 -3.14 5.33 -17.70
N ILE A 140 -1.95 5.66 -18.21
CA ILE A 140 -1.77 6.05 -19.62
C ILE A 140 -2.16 4.90 -20.55
N SER A 141 -1.73 3.67 -20.27
CA SER A 141 -2.03 2.48 -21.09
C SER A 141 -3.52 2.18 -21.19
N THR A 142 -4.28 2.55 -20.15
CA THR A 142 -5.72 2.25 -20.04
C THR A 142 -6.58 3.37 -20.64
N HIS A 143 -6.22 4.63 -20.45
CA HIS A 143 -7.12 5.76 -20.69
C HIS A 143 -6.63 6.77 -21.73
N ALA A 144 -5.34 6.76 -22.08
CA ALA A 144 -4.83 7.68 -23.11
C ALA A 144 -5.09 7.15 -24.53
N THR A 145 -5.08 8.05 -25.50
CA THR A 145 -5.15 7.67 -26.92
C THR A 145 -3.92 6.86 -27.34
N GLU A 146 -4.05 6.06 -28.40
CA GLU A 146 -2.94 5.25 -28.91
C GLU A 146 -1.70 6.10 -29.26
N GLU A 147 -1.90 7.30 -29.82
CA GLU A 147 -0.83 8.25 -30.11
C GLU A 147 -0.05 8.63 -28.84
N LEU A 148 -0.75 8.97 -27.76
CA LEU A 148 -0.12 9.30 -26.47
C LEU A 148 0.54 8.08 -25.85
N GLN A 149 -0.07 6.89 -25.94
CA GLN A 149 0.54 5.64 -25.48
C GLN A 149 1.87 5.38 -26.21
N GLN A 150 1.90 5.48 -27.55
CA GLN A 150 3.10 5.28 -28.36
C GLN A 150 4.20 6.31 -28.04
N LYS A 151 3.82 7.53 -27.68
CA LYS A 151 4.77 8.61 -27.35
C LYS A 151 5.37 8.47 -25.95
N PHE A 152 4.57 8.13 -24.95
CA PHE A 152 4.98 8.25 -23.55
C PHE A 152 5.31 6.90 -22.90
N LEU A 153 4.66 5.79 -23.26
CA LEU A 153 4.87 4.51 -22.58
C LEU A 153 6.25 3.89 -22.81
N PRO A 154 6.78 3.80 -24.04
CA PRO A 154 8.06 3.10 -24.24
C PRO A 154 9.20 3.65 -23.37
N PRO A 155 9.48 4.96 -23.32
CA PRO A 155 10.55 5.48 -22.48
C PRO A 155 10.24 5.43 -20.98
N MET A 156 8.98 5.29 -20.56
CA MET A 156 8.63 5.07 -19.16
C MET A 156 8.86 3.61 -18.76
N LEU A 157 8.55 2.66 -19.62
CA LEU A 157 8.64 1.23 -19.33
C LEU A 157 10.06 0.68 -19.45
N ASP A 158 10.93 1.35 -20.20
CA ASP A 158 12.37 1.03 -20.25
C ASP A 158 13.18 1.79 -19.17
N GLY A 159 12.52 2.56 -18.29
CA GLY A 159 13.15 3.26 -17.16
C GLY A 159 13.82 4.59 -17.48
N ARG A 160 13.86 5.02 -18.76
CA ARG A 160 14.44 6.33 -19.13
C ARG A 160 13.63 7.50 -18.60
N TRP A 161 12.31 7.37 -18.50
CA TRP A 161 11.42 8.41 -18.01
C TRP A 161 10.67 7.94 -16.77
N SER A 162 10.49 8.81 -15.81
CA SER A 162 9.68 8.53 -14.63
C SER A 162 8.27 9.13 -14.73
N GLY A 163 7.36 8.64 -13.92
CA GLY A 163 6.00 9.13 -13.80
C GLY A 163 5.71 9.72 -12.44
N THR A 164 4.80 10.69 -12.34
CA THR A 164 4.34 11.29 -11.08
C THR A 164 2.85 11.57 -11.10
N MET A 165 2.25 11.69 -9.90
CA MET A 165 0.85 12.01 -9.70
C MET A 165 0.73 13.40 -9.04
N ASN A 166 0.08 14.36 -9.73
CA ASN A 166 0.02 15.75 -9.34
C ASN A 166 -1.44 16.21 -9.08
N LEU A 167 -1.90 15.98 -7.85
CA LEU A 167 -3.24 16.34 -7.40
C LEU A 167 -3.21 17.57 -6.50
N SER A 168 -2.60 17.42 -5.31
CA SER A 168 -2.65 18.41 -4.23
C SER A 168 -2.10 19.78 -4.62
N GLU A 169 -2.69 20.82 -4.06
CA GLU A 169 -2.26 22.21 -4.16
C GLU A 169 -1.97 22.77 -2.76
N PRO A 170 -1.28 23.91 -2.61
CA PRO A 170 -0.94 24.46 -1.30
C PRO A 170 -2.14 24.63 -0.36
N GLY A 171 -3.33 24.93 -0.90
CA GLY A 171 -4.57 25.08 -0.14
C GLY A 171 -5.53 23.89 -0.20
N THR A 172 -5.23 22.83 -0.96
CA THR A 172 -6.19 21.77 -1.25
C THR A 172 -5.52 20.39 -1.30
N GLY A 173 -5.87 19.54 -0.33
CA GLY A 173 -5.42 18.15 -0.28
C GLY A 173 -6.56 17.16 -0.53
N SER A 174 -7.44 16.95 0.47
CA SER A 174 -8.53 15.96 0.39
C SER A 174 -9.73 16.48 -0.41
N ALA A 175 -9.99 17.79 -0.44
CA ALA A 175 -11.12 18.42 -1.12
C ALA A 175 -10.80 18.71 -2.60
N LEU A 176 -10.57 17.67 -3.41
CA LEU A 176 -10.10 17.81 -4.81
C LEU A 176 -11.05 18.65 -5.70
N GLY A 177 -12.33 18.74 -5.35
CA GLY A 177 -13.29 19.59 -6.04
C GLY A 177 -12.96 21.09 -6.03
N ASP A 178 -12.07 21.53 -5.12
CA ASP A 178 -11.68 22.93 -4.92
C ASP A 178 -10.31 23.27 -5.56
N LEU A 179 -9.73 22.36 -6.35
CA LEU A 179 -8.50 22.62 -7.09
C LEU A 179 -8.63 23.84 -8.00
N THR A 180 -7.59 24.66 -8.02
CA THR A 180 -7.51 25.93 -8.76
C THR A 180 -6.63 25.88 -10.00
N THR A 181 -5.68 24.95 -10.07
CA THR A 181 -4.88 24.70 -11.29
C THR A 181 -5.82 24.54 -12.48
N SER A 182 -5.58 25.29 -13.55
CA SER A 182 -6.44 25.37 -14.72
C SER A 182 -5.73 24.92 -16.00
N ALA A 183 -6.51 24.51 -16.98
CA ALA A 183 -6.00 24.15 -18.30
C ALA A 183 -6.88 24.76 -19.40
N THR A 184 -6.25 25.43 -20.37
CA THR A 184 -6.92 26.11 -21.49
C THR A 184 -6.57 25.44 -22.81
N LYS A 185 -7.58 25.00 -23.56
CA LYS A 185 -7.43 24.34 -24.85
C LYS A 185 -6.82 25.27 -25.89
N GLN A 186 -5.94 24.75 -26.73
CA GLN A 186 -5.31 25.43 -27.84
C GLN A 186 -5.82 24.93 -29.18
N ASP A 187 -5.57 25.68 -30.26
CA ASP A 187 -5.99 25.34 -31.63
C ASP A 187 -5.32 24.05 -32.16
N ASP A 188 -4.14 23.71 -31.64
CA ASP A 188 -3.39 22.49 -31.99
C ASP A 188 -3.85 21.25 -31.21
N GLY A 189 -4.89 21.35 -30.40
CA GLY A 189 -5.44 20.28 -29.58
C GLY A 189 -4.71 20.05 -28.26
N THR A 190 -3.59 20.74 -28.00
CA THR A 190 -2.92 20.73 -26.70
C THR A 190 -3.63 21.64 -25.71
N TYR A 191 -3.17 21.66 -24.47
CA TYR A 191 -3.66 22.56 -23.41
C TYR A 191 -2.51 23.34 -22.81
N ARG A 192 -2.82 24.51 -22.24
CA ARG A 192 -1.91 25.30 -21.43
C ARG A 192 -2.32 25.16 -19.97
N VAL A 193 -1.46 24.51 -19.18
CA VAL A 193 -1.69 24.27 -17.75
C VAL A 193 -1.04 25.38 -16.94
N ARG A 194 -1.79 25.95 -15.97
CA ARG A 194 -1.33 27.01 -15.06
C ARG A 194 -1.79 26.74 -13.63
N GLY A 195 -0.88 26.89 -12.67
CA GLY A 195 -1.15 26.75 -11.23
C GLY A 195 0.00 26.11 -10.47
N ASP A 196 -0.25 25.84 -9.20
CA ASP A 196 0.76 25.32 -8.29
C ASP A 196 0.35 23.92 -7.77
N LYS A 197 1.31 23.02 -7.69
CA LYS A 197 1.13 21.70 -7.08
C LYS A 197 2.09 21.51 -5.93
N MET A 198 1.63 20.88 -4.86
CA MET A 198 2.35 20.68 -3.61
C MET A 198 2.35 19.20 -3.21
N TRP A 199 3.37 18.78 -2.48
CA TRP A 199 3.55 17.41 -1.99
C TRP A 199 3.77 16.39 -3.10
N ILE A 200 4.43 16.79 -4.19
CA ILE A 200 4.65 15.92 -5.34
C ILE A 200 5.93 15.11 -5.14
N SER A 201 5.77 13.81 -4.92
CA SER A 201 6.90 12.88 -4.82
C SER A 201 7.49 12.62 -6.21
N GLY A 202 8.83 12.64 -6.30
CA GLY A 202 9.54 12.46 -7.57
C GLY A 202 9.33 13.58 -8.58
N GLY A 203 8.77 14.74 -8.17
CA GLY A 203 8.31 15.79 -9.08
C GLY A 203 9.43 16.53 -9.84
N ASP A 204 10.63 16.55 -9.31
CA ASP A 204 11.85 16.95 -10.04
C ASP A 204 13.05 16.15 -9.54
N GLN A 205 13.91 15.69 -10.45
CA GLN A 205 15.12 14.92 -10.20
C GLN A 205 15.91 14.76 -11.50
N GLU A 206 17.16 14.31 -11.40
CA GLU A 206 18.07 14.10 -12.53
C GLU A 206 18.43 12.60 -12.74
N VAL A 207 17.69 11.69 -12.09
CA VAL A 207 17.91 10.22 -12.19
C VAL A 207 17.42 9.69 -13.54
N THR A 208 16.34 10.26 -14.07
CA THR A 208 15.75 9.93 -15.37
C THR A 208 15.87 11.11 -16.36
N GLU A 209 15.86 10.79 -17.66
CA GLU A 209 15.98 11.79 -18.75
C GLU A 209 14.78 12.75 -18.79
N ASN A 210 13.59 12.28 -18.41
CA ASN A 210 12.36 13.08 -18.40
C ASN A 210 11.43 12.62 -17.27
N ILE A 211 10.47 13.49 -16.93
CA ILE A 211 9.41 13.18 -15.96
C ILE A 211 8.06 13.45 -16.61
N VAL A 212 7.16 12.47 -16.54
CA VAL A 212 5.79 12.55 -17.03
C VAL A 212 4.86 12.83 -15.86
N HIS A 213 4.39 14.06 -15.74
CA HIS A 213 3.46 14.45 -14.69
C HIS A 213 2.02 14.18 -15.12
N LEU A 214 1.28 13.39 -14.34
CA LEU A 214 -0.17 13.26 -14.47
C LEU A 214 -0.85 14.33 -13.61
N VAL A 215 -1.40 15.37 -14.25
CA VAL A 215 -1.86 16.59 -13.60
C VAL A 215 -3.37 16.71 -13.67
N LEU A 216 -4.05 16.82 -12.52
CA LEU A 216 -5.43 17.27 -12.46
C LEU A 216 -5.48 18.79 -12.58
N ALA A 217 -6.24 19.28 -13.57
CA ALA A 217 -6.45 20.71 -13.79
C ALA A 217 -7.89 20.97 -14.22
N ARG A 218 -8.38 22.17 -13.96
CA ARG A 218 -9.75 22.61 -14.22
C ARG A 218 -9.88 23.11 -15.66
N THR A 219 -10.81 22.51 -16.40
CA THR A 219 -11.26 22.96 -17.74
C THR A 219 -12.69 23.49 -17.71
N GLY A 220 -13.46 23.18 -16.66
CA GLY A 220 -14.86 23.52 -16.53
C GLY A 220 -15.18 24.26 -15.23
N GLY A 221 -16.47 24.26 -14.87
CA GLY A 221 -17.01 24.88 -13.66
C GLY A 221 -16.49 24.29 -12.34
N PRO A 222 -17.05 24.74 -11.20
CA PRO A 222 -16.65 24.26 -9.86
C PRO A 222 -16.98 22.79 -9.64
N GLY A 223 -16.35 22.19 -8.62
CA GLY A 223 -16.55 20.80 -8.25
C GLY A 223 -15.71 19.81 -9.08
N VAL A 224 -15.86 18.54 -8.81
CA VAL A 224 -15.06 17.46 -9.42
C VAL A 224 -15.31 17.26 -10.90
N GLN A 225 -16.52 17.58 -11.38
CA GLN A 225 -16.91 17.49 -12.79
C GLN A 225 -16.22 18.55 -13.68
N GLY A 226 -15.61 19.57 -13.10
CA GLY A 226 -14.81 20.56 -13.81
C GLY A 226 -13.35 20.14 -14.00
N LEU A 227 -12.93 19.00 -13.46
CA LEU A 227 -11.55 18.55 -13.47
C LEU A 227 -11.26 17.60 -14.62
N SER A 228 -10.18 17.87 -15.34
CA SER A 228 -9.65 17.03 -16.42
C SER A 228 -8.23 16.56 -16.08
N LEU A 229 -7.78 15.48 -16.72
CA LEU A 229 -6.48 14.88 -16.49
C LEU A 229 -5.54 15.09 -17.67
N PHE A 230 -4.31 15.49 -17.40
CA PHE A 230 -3.33 15.82 -18.41
C PHE A 230 -2.01 15.09 -18.21
N ILE A 231 -1.38 14.66 -19.32
CA ILE A 231 0.05 14.36 -19.37
C ILE A 231 0.79 15.69 -19.58
N VAL A 232 1.68 16.04 -18.65
CA VAL A 232 2.52 17.24 -18.72
C VAL A 232 3.98 16.81 -18.54
N PRO A 233 4.78 16.64 -19.62
CA PRO A 233 6.18 16.23 -19.47
C PRO A 233 7.04 17.39 -18.99
N LYS A 234 8.10 17.09 -18.23
CA LYS A 234 9.14 18.06 -17.80
C LYS A 234 9.88 18.67 -19.00
N TRP A 235 10.17 17.82 -20.00
CA TRP A 235 10.84 18.21 -21.23
C TRP A 235 9.97 17.87 -22.43
N LEU A 236 9.86 18.82 -23.35
CA LEU A 236 9.16 18.67 -24.63
C LEU A 236 10.11 18.20 -25.72
N GLU A 237 9.55 17.54 -26.73
CA GLU A 237 10.24 17.22 -27.97
C GLU A 237 10.64 18.49 -28.73
N ASN A 238 11.86 18.51 -29.25
CA ASN A 238 12.35 19.63 -30.01
C ASN A 238 11.64 19.71 -31.39
N PRO A 239 11.17 20.88 -31.81
CA PRO A 239 10.61 21.05 -33.13
C PRO A 239 11.59 20.63 -34.24
N GLY A 240 11.20 19.67 -35.06
CA GLY A 240 12.01 19.19 -36.19
C GLY A 240 13.09 18.17 -35.84
N GLU A 241 13.19 17.73 -34.58
CA GLU A 241 14.14 16.72 -34.11
C GLU A 241 13.38 15.59 -33.38
N PRO A 242 12.69 14.68 -34.10
CA PRO A 242 11.93 13.61 -33.47
C PRO A 242 12.79 12.76 -32.53
N GLY A 243 12.27 12.49 -31.32
CA GLY A 243 12.99 11.77 -30.27
C GLY A 243 13.97 12.59 -29.43
N SER A 244 14.15 13.89 -29.72
CA SER A 244 14.99 14.81 -28.92
C SER A 244 14.11 15.61 -27.94
N PHE A 245 14.23 15.37 -26.63
CA PHE A 245 13.43 16.01 -25.57
C PHE A 245 14.31 16.91 -24.71
N THR A 246 14.69 18.08 -25.21
CA THR A 246 15.56 19.03 -24.49
C THR A 246 14.95 20.41 -24.32
N LYS A 247 13.78 20.67 -24.91
CA LYS A 247 13.05 21.92 -24.70
C LYS A 247 12.31 21.88 -23.37
N ARG A 248 12.72 22.73 -22.40
CA ARG A 248 12.01 22.83 -21.12
C ARG A 248 10.55 23.20 -21.34
N ASN A 249 9.63 22.43 -20.72
CA ASN A 249 8.21 22.80 -20.63
C ASN A 249 8.02 23.87 -19.54
N GLY A 250 6.84 24.50 -19.49
CA GLY A 250 6.47 25.48 -18.46
C GLY A 250 6.28 24.86 -17.06
N VAL A 251 7.10 23.87 -16.69
CA VAL A 251 7.10 23.24 -15.36
C VAL A 251 8.37 23.64 -14.63
N SER A 252 8.24 24.27 -13.47
CA SER A 252 9.36 24.71 -12.66
C SER A 252 9.30 24.17 -11.23
N LEU A 253 10.46 23.83 -10.68
CA LEU A 253 10.62 23.45 -9.28
C LEU A 253 10.62 24.72 -8.43
N VAL A 254 9.64 24.84 -7.53
CA VAL A 254 9.56 25.95 -6.56
C VAL A 254 10.45 25.66 -5.35
N GLY A 255 10.47 24.40 -4.91
CA GLY A 255 11.29 23.97 -3.78
C GLY A 255 11.05 22.51 -3.45
N ILE A 256 11.83 22.01 -2.51
CA ILE A 256 11.71 20.64 -1.97
C ILE A 256 11.27 20.68 -0.51
N ASN A 257 10.53 19.66 -0.09
CA ASN A 257 10.06 19.52 1.28
C ASN A 257 11.00 18.60 2.06
N HIS A 258 11.55 19.08 3.18
CA HIS A 258 12.30 18.27 4.14
C HIS A 258 11.32 17.51 5.04
N LYS A 259 11.53 16.21 5.20
CA LYS A 259 10.53 15.31 5.78
C LYS A 259 11.04 14.61 7.03
N MET A 260 10.09 14.19 7.89
CA MET A 260 10.35 13.35 9.06
C MET A 260 10.95 12.00 8.67
N GLY A 261 10.40 11.35 7.64
CA GLY A 261 10.78 10.06 7.08
C GLY A 261 10.56 10.02 5.58
N TYR A 262 10.71 8.84 4.95
CA TYR A 262 10.61 8.68 3.50
C TYR A 262 11.60 9.59 2.75
N ARG A 263 12.74 9.85 3.37
CA ARG A 263 13.66 10.90 2.94
C ARG A 263 14.30 10.60 1.60
N GLY A 264 14.55 9.32 1.29
CA GLY A 264 15.14 8.92 0.00
C GLY A 264 14.33 9.32 -1.24
N THR A 265 13.03 9.56 -1.10
CA THR A 265 12.18 10.09 -2.17
C THR A 265 12.11 11.60 -2.08
N VAL A 266 12.49 12.34 -3.12
CA VAL A 266 12.29 13.80 -3.15
C VAL A 266 10.80 14.11 -3.15
N ASN A 267 10.42 15.17 -2.41
CA ASN A 267 9.07 15.69 -2.41
C ASN A 267 9.11 17.18 -2.73
N THR A 268 8.29 17.61 -3.70
CA THR A 268 8.44 18.91 -4.36
C THR A 268 7.18 19.77 -4.30
N ALA A 269 7.39 21.08 -4.41
CA ALA A 269 6.41 22.05 -4.85
C ALA A 269 6.74 22.43 -6.31
N LEU A 270 5.74 22.34 -7.19
CA LEU A 270 5.87 22.61 -8.63
C LEU A 270 4.95 23.76 -9.03
N ASN A 271 5.45 24.63 -9.91
CA ASN A 271 4.65 25.63 -10.59
C ASN A 271 4.52 25.30 -12.08
N TYR A 272 3.30 25.42 -12.59
CA TYR A 272 2.95 25.27 -14.01
C TYR A 272 2.65 26.66 -14.56
N ASP A 273 3.52 27.17 -15.44
CA ASP A 273 3.35 28.44 -16.12
C ASP A 273 3.25 28.20 -17.63
N ASP A 274 2.03 28.17 -18.12
CA ASP A 274 1.72 27.93 -19.53
C ASP A 274 2.26 26.59 -20.05
N ALA A 275 2.34 25.58 -19.17
CA ALA A 275 2.89 24.28 -19.49
C ALA A 275 2.04 23.54 -20.53
N VAL A 276 2.68 22.95 -21.53
CA VAL A 276 2.00 22.13 -22.54
C VAL A 276 1.52 20.84 -21.90
N GLY A 277 0.21 20.57 -21.99
CA GLY A 277 -0.43 19.37 -21.50
C GLY A 277 -1.23 18.66 -22.60
N TYR A 278 -1.28 17.34 -22.51
CA TYR A 278 -2.05 16.46 -23.40
C TYR A 278 -3.20 15.83 -22.63
N LEU A 279 -4.44 16.02 -23.07
CA LEU A 279 -5.63 15.51 -22.38
C LEU A 279 -5.65 13.97 -22.39
N ILE A 280 -5.92 13.37 -21.24
CA ILE A 280 -6.25 11.95 -21.12
C ILE A 280 -7.77 11.81 -21.08
N GLY A 281 -8.32 11.02 -22.01
CA GLY A 281 -9.76 10.75 -22.10
C GLY A 281 -10.58 12.00 -22.44
N GLU A 282 -11.61 12.31 -21.66
CA GLU A 282 -12.58 13.38 -21.88
C GLU A 282 -12.45 14.48 -20.83
N GLU A 283 -12.73 15.73 -21.23
CA GLU A 283 -12.84 16.86 -20.28
C GLU A 283 -13.91 16.58 -19.21
N GLY A 284 -13.63 17.00 -17.99
CA GLY A 284 -14.55 16.85 -16.86
C GLY A 284 -14.56 15.45 -16.21
N LYS A 285 -13.84 14.49 -16.78
CA LYS A 285 -13.71 13.11 -16.25
C LYS A 285 -12.34 12.83 -15.62
N GLY A 286 -11.53 13.85 -15.38
CA GLY A 286 -10.15 13.69 -14.93
C GLY A 286 -10.02 12.94 -13.62
N LEU A 287 -10.90 13.19 -12.65
CA LEU A 287 -10.86 12.48 -11.37
C LEU A 287 -11.25 11.00 -11.53
N PHE A 288 -12.18 10.67 -12.42
CA PHE A 288 -12.55 9.29 -12.74
C PHE A 288 -11.33 8.50 -13.26
N TYR A 289 -10.57 9.06 -14.20
CA TYR A 289 -9.37 8.42 -14.73
C TYR A 289 -8.27 8.32 -13.66
N MET A 290 -8.11 9.38 -12.85
CA MET A 290 -7.09 9.40 -11.79
C MET A 290 -7.37 8.37 -10.69
N PHE A 291 -8.63 8.01 -10.44
CA PHE A 291 -8.96 6.94 -9.49
C PHE A 291 -8.35 5.58 -9.85
N HIS A 292 -8.09 5.33 -11.13
CA HIS A 292 -7.37 4.11 -11.55
C HIS A 292 -5.99 4.04 -10.87
N MET A 293 -5.17 5.08 -11.03
CA MET A 293 -3.86 5.17 -10.36
C MET A 293 -3.98 5.27 -8.83
N MET A 294 -4.97 6.02 -8.33
CA MET A 294 -5.16 6.19 -6.88
C MET A 294 -5.51 4.88 -6.18
N ASN A 295 -6.31 4.00 -6.78
CA ASN A 295 -6.63 2.70 -6.16
C ASN A 295 -5.41 1.78 -6.10
N GLU A 296 -4.59 1.73 -7.17
CA GLU A 296 -3.30 1.04 -7.14
C GLU A 296 -2.35 1.64 -6.09
N ALA A 297 -2.25 2.97 -6.03
CA ALA A 297 -1.43 3.68 -5.06
C ALA A 297 -1.89 3.38 -3.61
N ARG A 298 -3.20 3.32 -3.34
CA ARG A 298 -3.74 2.97 -2.02
C ARG A 298 -3.28 1.58 -1.58
N ILE A 299 -3.42 0.57 -2.43
CA ILE A 299 -2.93 -0.79 -2.14
C ILE A 299 -1.41 -0.78 -1.99
N GLY A 300 -0.69 -0.03 -2.85
CA GLY A 300 0.76 0.16 -2.79
C GLY A 300 1.25 0.79 -1.49
N VAL A 301 0.51 1.76 -0.94
CA VAL A 301 0.79 2.39 0.37
C VAL A 301 0.58 1.40 1.51
N GLY A 302 -0.53 0.64 1.48
CA GLY A 302 -0.77 -0.44 2.45
C GLY A 302 0.35 -1.48 2.42
N ALA A 303 0.82 -1.85 1.23
CA ALA A 303 1.94 -2.77 1.05
C ALA A 303 3.26 -2.19 1.60
N GLY A 304 3.55 -0.89 1.37
CA GLY A 304 4.71 -0.22 1.96
C GLY A 304 4.66 -0.18 3.48
N ALA A 305 3.48 0.07 4.06
CA ALA A 305 3.30 0.00 5.50
C ALA A 305 3.53 -1.42 6.04
N THR A 306 3.01 -2.42 5.34
CA THR A 306 3.22 -3.85 5.63
C THR A 306 4.71 -4.19 5.63
N ALA A 307 5.42 -3.81 4.58
CA ALA A 307 6.85 -4.07 4.43
C ALA A 307 7.65 -3.52 5.61
N LEU A 308 7.41 -2.26 5.99
CA LEU A 308 8.05 -1.64 7.15
C LEU A 308 7.65 -2.30 8.47
N GLY A 309 6.41 -2.78 8.61
CA GLY A 309 5.94 -3.51 9.77
C GLY A 309 6.65 -4.85 9.92
N VAL A 310 6.76 -5.62 8.84
CA VAL A 310 7.48 -6.91 8.81
C VAL A 310 8.96 -6.70 9.14
N THR A 311 9.63 -5.76 8.47
CA THR A 311 11.06 -5.46 8.70
C THR A 311 11.30 -5.05 10.16
N GLY A 312 10.45 -4.18 10.72
CA GLY A 312 10.53 -3.76 12.13
C GLY A 312 10.39 -4.95 13.11
N PHE A 313 9.44 -5.84 12.86
CA PHE A 313 9.26 -7.07 13.63
C PHE A 313 10.49 -7.97 13.57
N LEU A 314 11.03 -8.24 12.37
CA LEU A 314 12.19 -9.11 12.19
C LEU A 314 13.42 -8.57 12.95
N HIS A 315 13.70 -7.27 12.82
CA HIS A 315 14.81 -6.63 13.54
C HIS A 315 14.61 -6.65 15.06
N SER A 316 13.41 -6.39 15.57
CA SER A 316 13.15 -6.40 17.01
C SER A 316 13.18 -7.82 17.58
N ARG A 317 12.71 -8.82 16.84
CA ARG A 317 12.79 -10.24 17.19
C ARG A 317 14.25 -10.72 17.29
N ASP A 318 15.06 -10.39 16.28
CA ASP A 318 16.49 -10.74 16.26
C ASP A 318 17.23 -10.11 17.45
N TYR A 319 17.03 -8.81 17.68
CA TYR A 319 17.59 -8.12 18.85
C TYR A 319 17.15 -8.77 20.16
N ALA A 320 15.88 -9.12 20.30
CA ALA A 320 15.35 -9.71 21.54
C ALA A 320 15.89 -11.11 21.82
N ARG A 321 16.23 -11.89 20.77
CA ARG A 321 16.91 -13.20 20.87
C ARG A 321 18.35 -13.07 21.34
N GLY A 322 19.05 -12.02 20.91
CA GLY A 322 20.48 -11.82 21.21
C GLY A 322 20.76 -11.02 22.49
N ARG A 323 19.85 -10.11 22.87
CA ARG A 323 20.05 -9.20 24.01
C ARG A 323 19.81 -9.90 25.35
N ILE A 324 20.85 -10.12 26.12
CA ILE A 324 20.77 -10.68 27.48
C ILE A 324 20.56 -9.53 28.48
N GLN A 325 19.45 -9.56 29.23
CA GLN A 325 19.13 -8.55 30.24
C GLN A 325 18.05 -9.07 31.20
N GLY A 326 18.29 -8.88 32.51
CA GLY A 326 17.34 -9.27 33.57
C GLY A 326 17.31 -10.79 33.80
N ARG A 327 16.49 -11.21 34.73
CA ARG A 327 16.30 -12.61 35.15
C ARG A 327 14.83 -12.96 35.03
N PRO A 328 14.47 -14.27 34.95
CA PRO A 328 13.07 -14.68 35.05
C PRO A 328 12.40 -14.08 36.29
N LEU A 329 11.13 -13.67 36.17
CA LEU A 329 10.40 -12.99 37.25
C LEU A 329 10.23 -13.86 38.52
N ASP A 330 10.24 -15.19 38.35
CA ASP A 330 10.16 -16.19 39.42
C ASP A 330 11.51 -16.57 40.02
N ALA A 331 12.62 -16.04 39.48
CA ALA A 331 13.97 -16.30 39.99
C ALA A 331 14.19 -15.59 41.34
N LYS A 332 14.23 -16.39 42.41
CA LYS A 332 14.48 -15.90 43.80
C LYS A 332 15.95 -15.74 44.12
N ASP A 333 16.83 -16.51 43.47
CA ASP A 333 18.28 -16.43 43.70
C ASP A 333 18.89 -15.29 42.85
N PRO A 334 19.53 -14.27 43.47
CA PRO A 334 20.21 -13.20 42.75
C PRO A 334 21.40 -13.71 41.89
N LYS A 335 21.86 -14.95 42.08
CA LYS A 335 22.87 -15.58 41.24
C LYS A 335 22.33 -16.25 40.00
N THR A 336 21.00 -16.35 39.82
CA THR A 336 20.38 -16.88 38.60
C THR A 336 20.91 -16.11 37.39
N PRO A 337 21.40 -16.77 36.34
CA PRO A 337 21.89 -16.08 35.14
C PRO A 337 20.84 -15.20 34.50
N ALA A 338 21.28 -14.08 33.93
CA ALA A 338 20.43 -13.27 33.08
C ALA A 338 20.03 -14.03 31.79
N VAL A 339 18.88 -13.69 31.23
CA VAL A 339 18.31 -14.37 30.06
C VAL A 339 18.16 -13.41 28.88
N PRO A 340 18.06 -13.92 27.62
CA PRO A 340 17.63 -13.12 26.49
C PRO A 340 16.27 -12.43 26.78
N ILE A 341 16.13 -11.17 26.37
CA ILE A 341 14.93 -10.40 26.71
C ILE A 341 13.64 -10.98 26.12
N ILE A 342 13.71 -11.74 25.03
CA ILE A 342 12.59 -12.49 24.48
C ILE A 342 11.91 -13.45 25.49
N ARG A 343 12.57 -13.76 26.60
CA ARG A 343 12.01 -14.60 27.66
C ARG A 343 11.15 -13.85 28.67
N HIS A 344 11.12 -12.50 28.62
CA HIS A 344 10.26 -11.70 29.46
C HIS A 344 8.85 -11.58 28.86
N ALA A 345 7.84 -11.73 29.71
CA ALA A 345 6.43 -11.77 29.28
C ALA A 345 6.01 -10.53 28.48
N ASP A 346 6.39 -9.32 28.94
CA ASP A 346 6.02 -8.08 28.25
C ASP A 346 6.74 -7.93 26.89
N VAL A 347 8.00 -8.38 26.79
CA VAL A 347 8.70 -8.41 25.49
C VAL A 347 8.02 -9.38 24.52
N ARG A 348 7.58 -10.56 25.02
CA ARG A 348 6.80 -11.53 24.22
C ARG A 348 5.47 -10.94 23.76
N ARG A 349 4.76 -10.21 24.62
CA ARG A 349 3.53 -9.50 24.23
C ARG A 349 3.80 -8.54 23.09
N MET A 350 4.80 -7.65 23.21
CA MET A 350 5.16 -6.69 22.16
C MET A 350 5.57 -7.37 20.84
N LEU A 351 6.27 -8.49 20.90
CA LEU A 351 6.66 -9.25 19.71
C LEU A 351 5.47 -9.97 19.07
N LEU A 352 4.52 -10.50 19.86
CA LEU A 352 3.31 -11.13 19.32
C LEU A 352 2.36 -10.11 18.70
N GLU A 353 2.24 -8.92 19.28
CA GLU A 353 1.48 -7.83 18.67
C GLU A 353 2.08 -7.44 17.32
N GLN A 354 3.40 -7.22 17.24
CA GLN A 354 4.10 -6.92 15.99
C GLN A 354 3.93 -8.04 14.96
N LYS A 355 4.06 -9.30 15.39
CA LYS A 355 3.86 -10.47 14.52
C LYS A 355 2.44 -10.50 13.96
N ALA A 356 1.43 -10.31 14.81
CA ALA A 356 0.04 -10.31 14.40
C ALA A 356 -0.28 -9.16 13.44
N TYR A 357 0.28 -7.97 13.66
CA TYR A 357 0.15 -6.85 12.74
C TYR A 357 0.86 -7.11 11.40
N ALA A 358 2.07 -7.64 11.42
CA ALA A 358 2.87 -7.92 10.23
C ALA A 358 2.22 -9.00 9.35
N GLU A 359 1.89 -10.17 9.93
CA GLU A 359 1.28 -11.27 9.19
C GLU A 359 -0.15 -10.96 8.73
N GLY A 360 -0.94 -10.26 9.57
CA GLY A 360 -2.26 -9.78 9.17
C GLY A 360 -2.22 -8.75 8.04
N ALA A 361 -1.20 -7.88 8.02
CA ALA A 361 -0.98 -6.92 6.94
C ALA A 361 -0.56 -7.60 5.63
N VAL A 362 0.35 -8.57 5.69
CA VAL A 362 0.72 -9.41 4.54
C VAL A 362 -0.54 -10.10 3.99
N ALA A 363 -1.34 -10.71 4.86
CA ALA A 363 -2.55 -11.40 4.47
C ALA A 363 -3.53 -10.48 3.72
N VAL A 364 -3.85 -9.30 4.26
CA VAL A 364 -4.81 -8.39 3.63
C VAL A 364 -4.31 -7.82 2.30
N VAL A 365 -3.01 -7.53 2.19
CA VAL A 365 -2.41 -6.99 0.97
C VAL A 365 -2.39 -8.04 -0.15
N LEU A 366 -1.95 -9.27 0.15
CA LEU A 366 -1.89 -10.34 -0.86
C LEU A 366 -3.30 -10.84 -1.25
N TYR A 367 -4.21 -10.98 -0.28
CA TYR A 367 -5.61 -11.33 -0.58
C TYR A 367 -6.28 -10.29 -1.49
N THR A 368 -6.07 -9.01 -1.21
CA THR A 368 -6.60 -7.91 -2.05
C THR A 368 -6.00 -7.95 -3.46
N ALA A 369 -4.73 -8.29 -3.61
CA ALA A 369 -4.09 -8.45 -4.91
C ALA A 369 -4.66 -9.65 -5.70
N LYS A 370 -4.97 -10.78 -5.03
CA LYS A 370 -5.67 -11.91 -5.67
C LYS A 370 -7.07 -11.50 -6.16
N VAL A 371 -7.83 -10.78 -5.34
CA VAL A 371 -9.17 -10.30 -5.73
C VAL A 371 -9.08 -9.32 -6.92
N LEU A 372 -8.00 -8.53 -7.01
CA LEU A 372 -7.73 -7.69 -8.19
C LEU A 372 -7.52 -8.57 -9.44
N ASP A 373 -6.75 -9.66 -9.36
CA ASP A 373 -6.57 -10.60 -10.49
C ASP A 373 -7.91 -11.22 -10.91
N GLU A 374 -8.72 -11.67 -9.96
CA GLU A 374 -10.05 -12.22 -10.22
C GLU A 374 -10.96 -11.18 -10.90
N SER A 375 -10.88 -9.91 -10.51
CA SER A 375 -11.71 -8.84 -11.08
C SER A 375 -11.41 -8.52 -12.54
N VAL A 376 -10.21 -8.87 -13.02
CA VAL A 376 -9.82 -8.63 -14.43
C VAL A 376 -9.76 -9.90 -15.27
N ALA A 377 -9.61 -11.07 -14.66
CA ALA A 377 -9.31 -12.31 -15.37
C ALA A 377 -10.34 -13.44 -15.20
N ALA A 378 -11.26 -13.36 -14.23
CA ALA A 378 -12.28 -14.39 -14.02
C ALA A 378 -13.11 -14.63 -15.30
N SER A 379 -13.59 -15.87 -15.48
CA SER A 379 -14.12 -16.36 -16.75
C SER A 379 -15.40 -15.65 -17.18
N SER A 380 -16.32 -15.38 -16.25
CA SER A 380 -17.58 -14.70 -16.57
C SER A 380 -17.56 -13.20 -16.20
N PRO A 381 -18.34 -12.36 -16.90
CA PRO A 381 -18.52 -10.96 -16.51
C PRO A 381 -19.09 -10.80 -15.11
N GLU A 382 -19.96 -11.72 -14.67
CA GLU A 382 -20.61 -11.73 -13.37
C GLU A 382 -19.59 -11.98 -12.25
N GLU A 383 -18.66 -12.93 -12.46
CA GLU A 383 -17.57 -13.20 -11.51
C GLU A 383 -16.62 -12.00 -11.41
N ARG A 384 -16.25 -11.38 -12.54
CA ARG A 384 -15.42 -10.17 -12.55
C ARG A 384 -16.06 -9.02 -11.81
N GLU A 385 -17.36 -8.79 -12.01
CA GLU A 385 -18.10 -7.73 -11.31
C GLU A 385 -18.19 -8.02 -9.80
N ALA A 386 -18.44 -9.26 -9.41
CA ALA A 386 -18.47 -9.66 -7.99
C ALA A 386 -17.11 -9.41 -7.32
N ALA A 387 -16.01 -9.84 -7.97
CA ALA A 387 -14.65 -9.60 -7.49
C ALA A 387 -14.32 -8.09 -7.45
N HIS A 388 -14.75 -7.31 -8.44
CA HIS A 388 -14.59 -5.86 -8.45
C HIS A 388 -15.30 -5.20 -7.25
N LEU A 389 -16.53 -5.57 -6.95
CA LEU A 389 -17.28 -5.02 -5.83
C LEU A 389 -16.68 -5.41 -4.47
N LEU A 390 -16.14 -6.62 -4.34
CA LEU A 390 -15.38 -7.03 -3.16
C LEU A 390 -14.09 -6.22 -3.03
N LEU A 391 -13.33 -6.03 -4.12
CA LEU A 391 -12.12 -5.22 -4.16
C LEU A 391 -12.38 -3.78 -3.70
N GLU A 392 -13.51 -3.21 -4.12
CA GLU A 392 -13.94 -1.87 -3.71
C GLU A 392 -14.09 -1.77 -2.18
N VAL A 393 -14.64 -2.79 -1.51
CA VAL A 393 -14.77 -2.85 -0.04
C VAL A 393 -13.42 -3.07 0.64
N LEU A 394 -12.55 -3.92 0.06
CA LEU A 394 -11.24 -4.24 0.65
C LEU A 394 -10.23 -3.11 0.52
N THR A 395 -10.29 -2.29 -0.53
CA THR A 395 -9.27 -1.24 -0.81
C THR A 395 -9.05 -0.27 0.36
N PRO A 396 -10.08 0.33 1.01
CA PRO A 396 -9.87 1.16 2.19
C PRO A 396 -9.22 0.42 3.36
N VAL A 397 -9.56 -0.85 3.56
CA VAL A 397 -8.96 -1.70 4.60
C VAL A 397 -7.51 -1.99 4.28
N ALA A 398 -7.21 -2.44 3.05
CA ALA A 398 -5.85 -2.78 2.59
C ALA A 398 -4.89 -1.58 2.65
N LYS A 399 -5.41 -0.36 2.44
CA LYS A 399 -4.64 0.88 2.63
C LYS A 399 -4.44 1.23 4.10
N SER A 400 -5.52 1.24 4.87
CA SER A 400 -5.52 1.93 6.17
C SER A 400 -5.13 1.04 7.34
N TRP A 401 -5.56 -0.22 7.34
CA TRP A 401 -5.25 -1.11 8.45
C TRP A 401 -3.74 -1.36 8.61
N PRO A 402 -2.99 -1.72 7.54
CA PRO A 402 -1.53 -1.80 7.62
C PRO A 402 -0.89 -0.47 8.00
N SER A 403 -1.35 0.64 7.42
CA SER A 403 -0.81 1.98 7.71
C SER A 403 -0.91 2.36 9.19
N GLN A 404 -1.98 1.96 9.88
CA GLN A 404 -2.17 2.22 11.30
C GLN A 404 -1.41 1.23 12.17
N TRP A 405 -1.60 -0.08 11.93
CA TRP A 405 -1.15 -1.09 12.88
C TRP A 405 0.30 -1.53 12.67
N CYS A 406 0.82 -1.49 11.44
CA CYS A 406 2.26 -1.66 11.22
C CYS A 406 3.07 -0.46 11.73
N LEU A 407 2.51 0.76 11.73
CA LEU A 407 3.13 1.91 12.40
C LEU A 407 3.20 1.69 13.92
N GLU A 408 2.13 1.18 14.55
CA GLU A 408 2.14 0.79 15.96
C GLU A 408 3.17 -0.33 16.19
N GLY A 409 3.25 -1.33 15.31
CA GLY A 409 4.29 -2.36 15.33
C GLY A 409 5.70 -1.77 15.30
N ASN A 410 5.96 -0.75 14.47
CA ASN A 410 7.25 -0.06 14.45
C ASN A 410 7.53 0.71 15.75
N SER A 411 6.51 1.29 16.40
CA SER A 411 6.62 1.89 17.73
C SER A 411 7.03 0.84 18.78
N LEU A 412 6.39 -0.33 18.75
CA LEU A 412 6.73 -1.46 19.63
C LEU A 412 8.14 -2.00 19.35
N ALA A 413 8.61 -1.99 18.08
CA ALA A 413 9.98 -2.37 17.76
C ALA A 413 11.01 -1.48 18.43
N ILE A 414 10.80 -0.15 18.43
CA ILE A 414 11.63 0.79 19.18
C ILE A 414 11.59 0.46 20.69
N GLN A 415 10.40 0.17 21.23
CA GLN A 415 10.22 -0.15 22.65
C GLN A 415 10.95 -1.44 23.04
N VAL A 416 10.93 -2.48 22.21
CA VAL A 416 11.67 -3.74 22.44
C VAL A 416 13.18 -3.50 22.51
N LEU A 417 13.72 -2.64 21.66
CA LEU A 417 15.13 -2.28 21.66
C LEU A 417 15.49 -1.31 22.81
N GLY A 418 14.51 -0.67 23.44
CA GLY A 418 14.73 0.30 24.51
C GLY A 418 15.56 1.49 24.05
N GLY A 419 16.53 1.94 24.87
CA GLY A 419 17.39 3.07 24.51
C GLY A 419 18.14 2.90 23.19
N SER A 420 18.50 1.67 22.81
CA SER A 420 19.14 1.36 21.52
C SER A 420 18.20 1.63 20.33
N GLY A 421 16.90 1.35 20.49
CA GLY A 421 15.90 1.64 19.45
C GLY A 421 15.65 3.12 19.20
N TYR A 422 16.02 3.97 20.16
CA TYR A 422 15.89 5.43 20.06
C TYR A 422 17.11 6.10 19.42
N THR A 423 18.17 5.34 19.17
CA THR A 423 19.40 5.83 18.51
C THR A 423 19.40 5.48 17.03
N ARG A 424 20.22 6.21 16.28
CA ARG A 424 20.42 5.93 14.85
C ARG A 424 21.33 4.73 14.55
N ASP A 425 21.76 3.99 15.59
CA ASP A 425 22.60 2.79 15.45
C ASP A 425 21.79 1.57 14.97
N HIS A 426 20.47 1.63 15.17
CA HIS A 426 19.52 0.60 14.71
C HIS A 426 18.49 1.19 13.75
N PRO A 427 18.02 0.43 12.74
CA PRO A 427 17.15 0.96 11.68
C PRO A 427 15.68 1.11 12.11
N VAL A 428 15.27 0.59 13.27
CA VAL A 428 13.86 0.58 13.71
C VAL A 428 13.26 1.99 13.86
N GLU A 429 14.08 3.00 14.20
CA GLU A 429 13.62 4.39 14.28
C GLU A 429 13.30 4.97 12.91
N GLN A 430 14.06 4.57 11.87
CA GLN A 430 13.79 4.95 10.48
C GLN A 430 12.49 4.31 10.00
N PHE A 431 12.26 3.02 10.25
CA PHE A 431 11.02 2.34 9.85
C PHE A 431 9.79 3.02 10.45
N TYR A 432 9.85 3.45 11.72
CA TYR A 432 8.79 4.22 12.36
C TYR A 432 8.55 5.56 11.65
N ARG A 433 9.61 6.33 11.36
CA ARG A 433 9.50 7.63 10.71
C ARG A 433 8.97 7.51 9.28
N ASP A 434 9.42 6.52 8.54
CA ASP A 434 8.97 6.26 7.17
C ASP A 434 7.50 5.83 7.18
N ASN A 435 7.11 4.92 8.08
CA ASN A 435 5.75 4.43 8.16
C ASN A 435 4.74 5.49 8.62
N ARG A 436 5.19 6.53 9.34
CA ARG A 436 4.30 7.59 9.82
C ARG A 436 3.60 8.37 8.70
N LEU A 437 4.15 8.38 7.50
CA LEU A 437 3.52 9.00 6.34
C LEU A 437 2.29 8.22 5.86
N ASN A 438 2.30 6.89 5.97
CA ASN A 438 1.31 6.02 5.35
C ASN A 438 -0.15 6.27 5.81
N PRO A 439 -0.47 6.63 7.08
CA PRO A 439 -1.81 7.05 7.46
C PRO A 439 -2.27 8.39 6.86
N ILE A 440 -1.36 9.18 6.28
CA ILE A 440 -1.61 10.57 5.82
C ILE A 440 -1.85 10.62 4.32
N HIS A 441 -0.93 10.10 3.49
CA HIS A 441 -0.99 10.27 2.03
C HIS A 441 -1.94 9.27 1.36
N GLU A 442 -2.27 9.52 0.09
CA GLU A 442 -3.20 8.71 -0.73
C GLU A 442 -4.58 8.51 -0.08
N GLY A 443 -5.07 9.59 0.52
CA GLY A 443 -6.27 9.61 1.35
C GLY A 443 -5.96 9.29 2.82
N THR A 444 -6.20 10.28 3.67
CA THR A 444 -6.00 10.13 5.11
C THR A 444 -6.84 8.99 5.68
N HIS A 445 -6.48 8.51 6.85
CA HIS A 445 -7.21 7.44 7.54
C HIS A 445 -8.71 7.77 7.67
N GLY A 446 -9.05 9.03 8.02
CA GLY A 446 -10.44 9.49 8.07
C GLY A 446 -11.15 9.48 6.71
N ILE A 447 -10.47 9.86 5.62
CA ILE A 447 -11.04 9.79 4.26
C ILE A 447 -11.33 8.34 3.85
N GLN A 448 -10.46 7.39 4.22
CA GLN A 448 -10.72 5.97 3.95
C GLN A 448 -11.92 5.46 4.76
N GLY A 449 -12.11 5.91 6.00
CA GLY A 449 -13.29 5.59 6.80
C GLY A 449 -14.58 6.11 6.16
N ILE A 450 -14.59 7.37 5.70
CA ILE A 450 -15.72 7.97 4.97
C ILE A 450 -15.96 7.22 3.66
N ASP A 451 -14.93 6.86 2.91
CA ASP A 451 -15.06 6.11 1.65
C ASP A 451 -15.65 4.70 1.89
N LEU A 452 -15.16 3.99 2.91
CA LEU A 452 -15.68 2.66 3.27
C LEU A 452 -17.16 2.73 3.67
N LEU A 453 -17.48 3.47 4.73
CA LEU A 453 -18.83 3.49 5.31
C LEU A 453 -19.83 4.27 4.46
N GLY A 454 -19.39 5.39 3.83
CA GLY A 454 -20.25 6.27 3.05
C GLY A 454 -20.54 5.80 1.63
N ARG A 455 -19.68 4.97 1.07
CA ARG A 455 -19.77 4.55 -0.34
C ARG A 455 -19.60 3.07 -0.56
N LYS A 456 -18.46 2.48 -0.14
CA LYS A 456 -18.06 1.13 -0.55
C LYS A 456 -19.00 0.03 -0.06
N VAL A 457 -19.42 0.09 1.20
CA VAL A 457 -20.37 -0.88 1.76
C VAL A 457 -21.79 -0.76 1.19
N LEU A 458 -22.09 0.34 0.48
CA LEU A 458 -23.40 0.61 -0.12
C LEU A 458 -23.44 0.34 -1.63
N LEU A 459 -22.28 0.20 -2.30
CA LEU A 459 -22.19 -0.01 -3.75
C LEU A 459 -23.04 -1.20 -4.20
N SER A 460 -23.77 -1.03 -5.31
CA SER A 460 -24.64 -2.07 -5.89
C SER A 460 -25.57 -2.70 -4.84
N GLY A 461 -26.16 -1.84 -3.97
CA GLY A 461 -27.02 -2.29 -2.89
C GLY A 461 -26.31 -3.10 -1.81
N GLY A 462 -24.99 -2.92 -1.67
CA GLY A 462 -24.17 -3.60 -0.67
C GLY A 462 -23.74 -5.02 -1.05
N SER A 463 -23.72 -5.36 -2.33
CA SER A 463 -23.38 -6.74 -2.78
C SER A 463 -21.95 -7.12 -2.42
N GLY A 464 -20.93 -6.25 -2.64
CA GLY A 464 -19.54 -6.53 -2.25
C GLY A 464 -19.36 -6.72 -0.75
N PHE A 465 -20.08 -5.93 0.06
CA PHE A 465 -20.06 -6.09 1.52
C PHE A 465 -20.72 -7.40 1.97
N ARG A 466 -21.84 -7.80 1.35
CA ARG A 466 -22.47 -9.12 1.63
C ARG A 466 -21.58 -10.28 1.19
N ASP A 467 -20.86 -10.16 0.06
CA ASP A 467 -19.89 -11.18 -0.36
C ASP A 467 -18.78 -11.34 0.68
N LEU A 468 -18.20 -10.23 1.16
CA LEU A 468 -17.23 -10.26 2.26
C LEU A 468 -17.76 -11.00 3.48
N LEU A 469 -18.96 -10.67 3.96
CA LEU A 469 -19.58 -11.33 5.11
C LEU A 469 -19.85 -12.83 4.86
N GLY A 470 -20.23 -13.18 3.64
CA GLY A 470 -20.42 -14.56 3.21
C GLY A 470 -19.12 -15.38 3.26
N ARG A 471 -18.01 -14.81 2.80
CA ARG A 471 -16.68 -15.44 2.86
C ARG A 471 -16.21 -15.62 4.31
N ILE A 472 -16.41 -14.63 5.18
CA ILE A 472 -16.13 -14.75 6.62
C ILE A 472 -16.95 -15.88 7.23
N THR A 473 -18.24 -15.96 6.91
CA THR A 473 -19.12 -17.00 7.41
C THR A 473 -18.66 -18.39 6.97
N ALA A 474 -18.29 -18.55 5.69
CA ALA A 474 -17.80 -19.83 5.15
C ALA A 474 -16.52 -20.31 5.87
N THR A 475 -15.57 -19.41 6.15
CA THR A 475 -14.38 -19.75 6.94
C THR A 475 -14.77 -20.19 8.37
N CYS A 476 -15.69 -19.45 9.01
CA CYS A 476 -16.17 -19.82 10.35
C CYS A 476 -16.88 -21.20 10.36
N ASP A 477 -17.66 -21.52 9.32
CA ASP A 477 -18.32 -22.82 9.20
C ASP A 477 -17.30 -23.95 9.05
N ALA A 478 -16.27 -23.74 8.24
CA ALA A 478 -15.20 -24.71 8.05
C ALA A 478 -14.35 -24.97 9.31
N LEU A 479 -14.22 -23.97 10.19
CA LEU A 479 -13.45 -24.06 11.43
C LEU A 479 -14.30 -24.47 12.65
N ALA A 480 -15.63 -24.56 12.53
CA ALA A 480 -16.53 -24.70 13.67
C ALA A 480 -16.25 -25.92 14.56
N ASP A 481 -15.87 -27.05 13.96
CA ASP A 481 -15.56 -28.28 14.68
C ASP A 481 -14.12 -28.38 15.15
N SER A 482 -13.16 -27.82 14.37
CA SER A 482 -11.72 -27.93 14.66
C SER A 482 -11.18 -26.80 15.53
N HIS A 483 -11.66 -25.57 15.31
CA HIS A 483 -11.19 -24.35 15.97
C HIS A 483 -12.36 -23.42 16.32
N PRO A 484 -13.32 -23.86 17.17
CA PRO A 484 -14.47 -23.03 17.58
C PRO A 484 -14.00 -21.74 18.30
N GLU A 485 -12.85 -21.78 18.98
CA GLU A 485 -12.24 -20.62 19.65
C GLU A 485 -11.84 -19.50 18.67
N LEU A 486 -11.61 -19.80 17.39
CA LEU A 486 -11.39 -18.82 16.34
C LEU A 486 -12.71 -18.44 15.65
N ALA A 487 -13.56 -19.43 15.34
CA ALA A 487 -14.76 -19.27 14.55
C ALA A 487 -15.85 -18.44 15.26
N ASP A 488 -16.15 -18.73 16.52
CA ASP A 488 -17.28 -18.12 17.24
C ASP A 488 -17.08 -16.62 17.51
N PRO A 489 -15.91 -16.16 18.03
CA PRO A 489 -15.66 -14.74 18.22
C PRO A 489 -15.67 -13.93 16.92
N LEU A 490 -15.14 -14.52 15.84
CA LEU A 490 -15.13 -13.89 14.52
C LEU A 490 -16.53 -13.76 13.93
N ARG A 491 -17.32 -14.83 13.95
CA ARG A 491 -18.72 -14.86 13.49
C ARG A 491 -19.58 -13.82 14.20
N SER A 492 -19.46 -13.74 15.52
CA SER A 492 -20.19 -12.78 16.35
C SER A 492 -19.91 -11.33 15.89
N ARG A 493 -18.65 -10.99 15.66
CA ARG A 493 -18.26 -9.63 15.28
C ARG A 493 -18.58 -9.30 13.83
N ALA A 494 -18.49 -10.26 12.92
CA ALA A 494 -18.95 -10.07 11.54
C ALA A 494 -20.46 -9.81 11.48
N THR A 495 -21.26 -10.53 12.27
CA THR A 495 -22.71 -10.29 12.43
C THR A 495 -22.95 -8.89 12.99
N ARG A 496 -22.22 -8.51 14.05
CA ARG A 496 -22.34 -7.17 14.66
C ARG A 496 -21.96 -6.05 13.68
N LEU A 497 -20.92 -6.25 12.86
CA LEU A 497 -20.55 -5.28 11.82
C LEU A 497 -21.69 -5.05 10.82
N ALA A 498 -22.35 -6.13 10.37
CA ALA A 498 -23.51 -6.03 9.47
C ALA A 498 -24.68 -5.26 10.11
N GLU A 499 -25.02 -5.56 11.37
CA GLU A 499 -26.06 -4.88 12.13
C GLU A 499 -25.76 -3.39 12.29
N VAL A 500 -24.54 -3.03 12.69
CA VAL A 500 -24.12 -1.64 12.86
C VAL A 500 -24.16 -0.89 11.54
N THR A 501 -23.71 -1.51 10.44
CA THR A 501 -23.78 -0.91 9.10
C THR A 501 -25.23 -0.59 8.71
N ALA A 502 -26.17 -1.49 8.96
CA ALA A 502 -27.59 -1.24 8.69
C ALA A 502 -28.14 -0.12 9.58
N THR A 503 -27.85 -0.19 10.90
CA THR A 503 -28.35 0.77 11.89
C THR A 503 -27.95 2.21 11.62
N VAL A 504 -26.69 2.48 11.24
CA VAL A 504 -26.22 3.85 11.03
C VAL A 504 -26.83 4.50 9.78
N TRP A 505 -27.29 3.71 8.82
CA TRP A 505 -27.93 4.18 7.59
C TRP A 505 -29.46 4.17 7.62
N GLU A 506 -30.08 3.77 8.73
CA GLU A 506 -31.55 3.70 8.88
C GLU A 506 -32.24 5.03 8.58
N ASP A 507 -31.69 6.12 9.12
CA ASP A 507 -32.23 7.48 8.98
C ASP A 507 -31.78 8.17 7.67
N LYS A 508 -30.89 7.56 6.89
CA LYS A 508 -30.29 8.12 5.66
C LYS A 508 -29.62 9.50 5.85
N ASP A 509 -29.22 9.80 7.09
CA ASP A 509 -28.50 11.03 7.43
C ASP A 509 -26.98 10.78 7.39
N ALA A 510 -26.33 11.28 6.34
CA ALA A 510 -24.88 11.11 6.16
C ALA A 510 -24.05 11.76 7.28
N GLY A 511 -24.51 12.91 7.82
CA GLY A 511 -23.81 13.58 8.92
C GLY A 511 -23.72 12.71 10.17
N THR A 512 -24.81 12.02 10.50
CA THR A 512 -24.86 11.06 11.62
C THR A 512 -24.10 9.78 11.28
N ALA A 513 -24.35 9.19 10.12
CA ALA A 513 -23.76 7.91 9.73
C ALA A 513 -22.21 7.96 9.68
N LEU A 514 -21.66 9.09 9.22
CA LEU A 514 -20.21 9.24 8.99
C LEU A 514 -19.46 9.91 10.14
N ALA A 515 -20.15 10.37 11.20
CA ALA A 515 -19.51 11.05 12.34
C ALA A 515 -18.37 10.23 12.98
N ASN A 516 -18.50 8.90 12.98
CA ASN A 516 -17.53 7.96 13.54
C ASN A 516 -16.97 6.98 12.49
N ALA A 517 -16.87 7.39 11.22
CA ALA A 517 -16.45 6.52 10.11
C ALA A 517 -15.03 5.93 10.29
N THR A 518 -14.12 6.64 10.96
CA THR A 518 -12.78 6.12 11.28
C THR A 518 -12.86 4.93 12.23
N MET A 519 -13.70 4.99 13.24
CA MET A 519 -13.90 3.87 14.19
C MET A 519 -14.52 2.65 13.49
N TYR A 520 -15.44 2.89 12.53
CA TYR A 520 -15.97 1.84 11.69
C TYR A 520 -14.90 1.16 10.84
N LEU A 521 -14.04 1.95 10.17
CA LEU A 521 -12.94 1.43 9.36
C LEU A 521 -11.98 0.55 10.19
N GLU A 522 -11.61 1.00 11.38
CA GLU A 522 -10.72 0.25 12.26
C GLU A 522 -11.36 -1.06 12.73
N ALA A 523 -12.64 -1.04 13.11
CA ALA A 523 -13.36 -2.26 13.50
C ALA A 523 -13.53 -3.24 12.33
N ALA A 524 -13.92 -2.74 11.15
CA ALA A 524 -14.04 -3.56 9.96
C ALA A 524 -12.70 -4.17 9.54
N GLY A 525 -11.62 -3.39 9.64
CA GLY A 525 -10.27 -3.85 9.36
C GLY A 525 -9.81 -4.94 10.32
N ASP A 526 -10.07 -4.80 11.62
CA ASP A 526 -9.75 -5.82 12.62
C ASP A 526 -10.51 -7.14 12.33
N ILE A 527 -11.79 -7.07 11.93
CA ILE A 527 -12.60 -8.24 11.58
C ILE A 527 -12.08 -8.91 10.30
N VAL A 528 -11.75 -8.13 9.28
CA VAL A 528 -11.17 -8.65 8.02
C VAL A 528 -9.84 -9.36 8.28
N VAL A 529 -8.96 -8.77 9.07
CA VAL A 529 -7.65 -9.37 9.36
C VAL A 529 -7.81 -10.63 10.23
N ALA A 530 -8.68 -10.60 11.24
CA ALA A 530 -9.01 -11.80 12.02
C ALA A 530 -9.51 -12.95 11.14
N TRP A 531 -10.38 -12.63 10.17
CA TRP A 531 -10.84 -13.60 9.19
C TRP A 531 -9.70 -14.19 8.37
N LEU A 532 -8.83 -13.34 7.78
CA LEU A 532 -7.76 -13.82 6.92
C LEU A 532 -6.74 -14.68 7.68
N LEU A 533 -6.44 -14.34 8.95
CA LEU A 533 -5.58 -15.14 9.81
C LEU A 533 -6.26 -16.49 10.17
N ALA A 534 -7.56 -16.51 10.45
CA ALA A 534 -8.32 -17.73 10.68
C ALA A 534 -8.40 -18.61 9.40
N ASP A 535 -8.55 -17.99 8.23
CA ASP A 535 -8.56 -18.69 6.95
C ASP A 535 -7.20 -19.33 6.60
N GLN A 536 -6.08 -18.71 7.01
CA GLN A 536 -4.76 -19.34 6.94
C GLN A 536 -4.67 -20.59 7.80
N VAL A 537 -5.28 -20.60 9.00
CA VAL A 537 -5.35 -21.80 9.87
C VAL A 537 -6.17 -22.89 9.20
N ARG A 538 -7.31 -22.54 8.56
CA ARG A 538 -8.11 -23.50 7.77
C ARG A 538 -7.26 -24.15 6.67
N ALA A 539 -6.53 -23.34 5.88
CA ALA A 539 -5.68 -23.84 4.80
C ALA A 539 -4.57 -24.78 5.28
N LEU A 540 -4.01 -24.53 6.47
CA LEU A 540 -3.02 -25.42 7.09
C LEU A 540 -3.61 -26.78 7.49
N GLY A 541 -4.87 -26.82 7.93
CA GLY A 541 -5.57 -28.06 8.25
C GLY A 541 -5.82 -28.97 7.03
N GLU A 542 -5.86 -28.40 5.83
CA GLU A 542 -6.01 -29.09 4.55
C GLU A 542 -4.65 -29.56 3.97
N ARG A 543 -3.54 -29.13 4.55
CA ARG A 543 -2.17 -29.42 4.06
C ARG A 543 -1.75 -30.86 4.41
N ASN A 544 -1.29 -31.61 3.41
CA ASN A 544 -0.79 -32.99 3.57
C ASN A 544 0.70 -33.06 3.98
N GLY A 545 1.30 -31.97 4.49
CA GLY A 545 2.70 -31.91 4.88
C GLY A 545 2.94 -32.51 6.28
N THR A 546 3.86 -33.48 6.40
CA THR A 546 4.28 -34.07 7.69
C THR A 546 5.76 -33.79 7.95
N GLY A 547 6.07 -33.33 9.18
CA GLY A 547 7.44 -33.14 9.66
C GLY A 547 7.54 -32.04 10.72
N GLU A 548 8.54 -32.12 11.63
CA GLU A 548 8.72 -31.18 12.75
C GLU A 548 8.75 -29.70 12.34
N SER A 549 9.30 -29.36 11.17
CA SER A 549 9.34 -27.99 10.66
C SER A 549 7.97 -27.50 10.17
N ALA A 550 7.16 -28.37 9.56
CA ALA A 550 5.81 -28.07 9.13
C ALA A 550 4.88 -27.87 10.34
N ASP A 551 5.03 -28.72 11.36
CA ASP A 551 4.25 -28.63 12.60
C ASP A 551 4.54 -27.32 13.35
N SER A 552 5.81 -26.94 13.48
CA SER A 552 6.18 -25.68 14.17
C SER A 552 5.70 -24.42 13.43
N PHE A 553 5.64 -24.43 12.09
CA PHE A 553 5.10 -23.34 11.30
C PHE A 553 3.57 -23.24 11.50
N ALA A 554 2.87 -24.37 11.46
CA ALA A 554 1.41 -24.41 11.70
C ALA A 554 1.07 -23.93 13.11
N GLU A 555 1.81 -24.39 14.14
CA GLU A 555 1.66 -23.91 15.52
C GLU A 555 1.89 -22.39 15.61
N SER A 556 2.89 -21.86 14.91
CA SER A 556 3.18 -20.42 14.87
C SER A 556 2.05 -19.61 14.24
N LYS A 557 1.42 -20.10 13.17
CA LYS A 557 0.26 -19.45 12.53
C LYS A 557 -0.98 -19.50 13.42
N LEU A 558 -1.25 -20.65 14.04
CA LEU A 558 -2.35 -20.81 15.00
C LEU A 558 -2.18 -19.86 16.20
N LEU A 559 -0.95 -19.75 16.73
CA LEU A 559 -0.63 -18.80 17.81
C LEU A 559 -0.92 -17.35 17.37
N THR A 560 -0.56 -16.96 16.15
CA THR A 560 -0.82 -15.61 15.65
C THR A 560 -2.32 -15.35 15.55
N ALA A 561 -3.08 -16.26 14.96
CA ALA A 561 -4.54 -16.13 14.80
C ALA A 561 -5.24 -16.07 16.16
N SER A 562 -4.91 -16.99 17.09
CA SER A 562 -5.47 -17.02 18.43
C SER A 562 -5.14 -15.75 19.21
N PHE A 563 -3.87 -15.31 19.18
CA PHE A 563 -3.47 -14.07 19.85
C PHE A 563 -4.22 -12.86 19.30
N PHE A 564 -4.38 -12.77 17.97
CA PHE A 564 -5.14 -11.69 17.36
C PHE A 564 -6.60 -11.69 17.81
N ILE A 565 -7.25 -12.85 17.76
CA ILE A 565 -8.67 -13.00 18.12
C ILE A 565 -8.92 -12.74 19.61
N ASP A 566 -8.02 -13.19 20.48
CA ASP A 566 -8.19 -13.08 21.94
C ASP A 566 -7.80 -11.69 22.48
N HIS A 567 -6.75 -11.07 21.91
CA HIS A 567 -6.14 -9.86 22.50
C HIS A 567 -6.38 -8.60 21.67
N LEU A 568 -6.49 -8.68 20.35
CA LEU A 568 -6.57 -7.51 19.48
C LEU A 568 -7.99 -7.29 18.91
N LEU A 569 -8.67 -8.34 18.47
CA LEU A 569 -10.01 -8.23 17.90
C LEU A 569 -11.05 -7.65 18.88
N PRO A 570 -11.01 -7.87 20.22
CA PRO A 570 -11.98 -7.29 21.15
C PRO A 570 -12.08 -5.77 21.13
N ARG A 571 -11.05 -5.06 20.67
CA ARG A 571 -11.12 -3.61 20.50
C ARG A 571 -12.15 -3.15 19.45
N ALA A 572 -12.54 -4.03 18.53
CA ALA A 572 -13.59 -3.76 17.55
C ALA A 572 -14.96 -3.56 18.23
N ASP A 573 -15.24 -4.24 19.35
CA ASP A 573 -16.53 -4.17 20.04
C ASP A 573 -16.82 -2.73 20.50
N ALA A 574 -15.89 -2.10 21.23
CA ALA A 574 -16.05 -0.72 21.69
C ALA A 574 -16.18 0.29 20.54
N ARG A 575 -15.48 0.07 19.43
CA ARG A 575 -15.59 0.91 18.23
C ARG A 575 -16.96 0.77 17.57
N LEU A 576 -17.45 -0.45 17.41
CA LEU A 576 -18.78 -0.70 16.84
C LEU A 576 -19.89 -0.15 17.75
N ASP A 577 -19.75 -0.22 19.08
CA ASP A 577 -20.70 0.38 20.02
C ASP A 577 -20.77 1.90 19.88
N LEU A 578 -19.61 2.55 19.71
CA LEU A 578 -19.56 4.00 19.46
C LEU A 578 -20.23 4.36 18.13
N VAL A 579 -19.96 3.61 17.06
CA VAL A 579 -20.59 3.82 15.74
C VAL A 579 -22.10 3.62 15.82
N ALA A 580 -22.54 2.53 16.48
CA ALA A 580 -23.96 2.20 16.64
C ALA A 580 -24.72 3.23 17.48
N SER A 581 -24.04 3.93 18.39
CA SER A 581 -24.65 4.98 19.21
C SER A 581 -25.09 6.21 18.41
N LYS A 582 -24.65 6.34 17.15
CA LYS A 582 -24.90 7.51 16.29
C LYS A 582 -24.48 8.83 16.97
N ASP A 583 -23.42 8.79 17.78
CA ASP A 583 -22.92 9.95 18.52
C ASP A 583 -22.41 11.04 17.57
N ARG A 584 -23.03 12.20 17.63
CA ARG A 584 -22.74 13.37 16.77
C ARG A 584 -21.87 14.43 17.45
N ARG A 585 -21.45 14.23 18.69
CA ARG A 585 -20.72 15.26 19.45
C ARG A 585 -19.55 15.85 18.69
N LEU A 586 -18.80 15.02 17.97
CA LEU A 586 -17.65 15.51 17.17
C LEU A 586 -18.07 16.30 15.93
N HIS A 587 -19.23 15.98 15.33
CA HIS A 587 -19.78 16.70 14.19
C HIS A 587 -20.38 18.05 14.61
N ASP A 588 -21.04 18.09 15.75
CA ASP A 588 -21.81 19.25 16.23
C ASP A 588 -20.99 20.12 17.23
N LEU A 589 -19.70 19.82 17.42
CA LEU A 589 -18.84 20.50 18.38
C LEU A 589 -18.59 21.95 17.99
N ASP A 590 -18.72 22.85 18.96
CA ASP A 590 -18.36 24.27 18.80
C ASP A 590 -16.83 24.40 18.82
N ASP A 591 -16.26 24.97 17.76
CA ASP A 591 -14.79 25.13 17.60
C ASP A 591 -14.15 25.91 18.76
N SER A 592 -14.92 26.78 19.44
CA SER A 592 -14.43 27.52 20.61
C SER A 592 -14.16 26.68 21.84
N LEU A 593 -14.56 25.40 21.84
CA LEU A 593 -14.35 24.45 22.93
C LEU A 593 -13.08 23.59 22.74
N ILE A 594 -12.40 23.70 21.62
CA ILE A 594 -11.10 23.07 21.31
C ILE A 594 -10.01 24.14 21.33
#